data_23c6c5d62f4822ec008b07ae19db8861
#
_entry.id   23c6c5d62f4822ec008b07ae19db8861
#
_cell.length_a   1.000
_cell.length_b   1.000
_cell.length_c   1.000
_cell.angle_alpha   90.00
_cell.angle_beta   90.00
_cell.angle_gamma   90.00
#
_symmetry.space_group_name_H-M   'P 1'
#
loop_
_entity.id
_entity.type
_entity.pdbx_description
1 polymer ?
#
loop_
_entity_poly.entity_id
_entity_poly.type
_entity_poly.pdbx_seq_one_letter_code
_entity_poly.pdbx_strand_id
1 'polypeptide(L)'
;MSFTVPTIEWAGLAPVLIILGAGVLGVLFEAFVPRGGRLPVQAGLSVLAILGSGVVFVLRWAQVLPQDPRTGQVSPSGRVLAAGISEDPFAVAAQGIMLVIGLLAVLVMADLTTAGDGAFAAQAADRPGSAEETESLHHGWTATEVFPLMLFSLAGMMLFPMVSNFITLFVVLELISLPLYIMAATARHRRLLSQEAALKYFVLGAFASAFLLLGSAFLYGLSGSVSYTSVAGALAAGGVLGMDWLGLAGVALVTVGLLFKTAAAPFHAWSPDVYQGAPTPVTGFMAAGVKATAFLALVRFYYLVGGSFGWDMAPFLWAVAILTMAVGTVVGVVQSDVKRMLAYSAIAHAGYM
;
A
#
# COMPACT_ATOMS: atom_id res chain seq x y z
N MET A 1 38.99 3.09 0.25
CA MET A 1 37.57 3.40 -0.05
C MET A 1 37.20 4.64 0.73
N SER A 2 36.93 5.76 0.09
CA SER A 2 36.43 6.98 0.76
C SER A 2 34.93 6.75 1.06
N PHE A 3 34.54 6.75 2.32
CA PHE A 3 33.16 6.72 2.71
C PHE A 3 32.49 8.05 2.35
N THR A 4 31.58 8.03 1.40
CA THR A 4 30.75 9.19 1.07
C THR A 4 29.46 9.10 1.88
N VAL A 5 29.19 10.13 2.70
CA VAL A 5 27.94 10.21 3.46
C VAL A 5 26.78 10.31 2.45
N PRO A 6 25.77 9.46 2.52
CA PRO A 6 24.62 9.58 1.62
C PRO A 6 23.89 10.90 1.83
N THR A 7 23.68 11.64 0.75
CA THR A 7 22.91 12.89 0.78
C THR A 7 21.42 12.56 0.84
N ILE A 8 20.67 13.24 1.71
CA ILE A 8 19.22 13.12 1.81
C ILE A 8 18.59 14.41 1.32
N GLU A 9 17.73 14.29 0.33
CA GLU A 9 16.96 15.39 -0.24
C GLU A 9 15.63 15.58 0.50
N TRP A 10 15.70 16.27 1.64
CA TRP A 10 14.57 16.46 2.54
C TRP A 10 13.34 17.08 1.89
N ALA A 11 13.55 18.00 0.93
CA ALA A 11 12.46 18.68 0.23
C ALA A 11 11.60 17.70 -0.60
N GLY A 12 12.23 16.72 -1.26
CA GLY A 12 11.50 15.70 -2.02
C GLY A 12 10.76 14.69 -1.12
N LEU A 13 11.28 14.43 0.09
CA LEU A 13 10.64 13.56 1.06
C LEU A 13 9.56 14.26 1.89
N ALA A 14 9.53 15.59 1.91
CA ALA A 14 8.67 16.39 2.80
C ALA A 14 7.18 16.01 2.73
N PRO A 15 6.53 15.75 1.57
CA PRO A 15 5.14 15.34 1.54
C PRO A 15 4.87 14.07 2.38
N VAL A 16 5.75 13.08 2.27
CA VAL A 16 5.63 11.81 3.02
C VAL A 16 5.97 12.01 4.50
N LEU A 17 7.01 12.79 4.80
CA LEU A 17 7.43 13.05 6.19
C LEU A 17 6.37 13.79 7.00
N ILE A 18 5.59 14.69 6.38
CA ILE A 18 4.45 15.35 7.02
C ILE A 18 3.41 14.31 7.46
N ILE A 19 3.06 13.37 6.58
CA ILE A 19 2.09 12.31 6.88
C ILE A 19 2.62 11.36 7.96
N LEU A 20 3.87 10.91 7.85
CA LEU A 20 4.52 10.07 8.87
C LEU A 20 4.61 10.77 10.23
N GLY A 21 5.04 12.03 10.23
CA GLY A 21 5.13 12.84 11.44
C GLY A 21 3.79 13.03 12.11
N ALA A 22 2.73 13.28 11.33
CA ALA A 22 1.37 13.34 11.84
C ALA A 22 0.88 12.00 12.42
N GLY A 23 1.24 10.87 11.79
CA GLY A 23 0.98 9.53 12.33
C GLY A 23 1.62 9.35 13.71
N VAL A 24 2.90 9.71 13.85
CA VAL A 24 3.61 9.66 15.15
C VAL A 24 2.97 10.59 16.19
N LEU A 25 2.65 11.83 15.82
CA LEU A 25 1.94 12.76 16.70
C LEU A 25 0.56 12.23 17.08
N GLY A 26 -0.14 11.57 16.16
CA GLY A 26 -1.43 10.93 16.44
C GLY A 26 -1.32 9.86 17.50
N VAL A 27 -0.29 9.02 17.47
CA VAL A 27 -0.02 8.03 18.53
C VAL A 27 0.24 8.71 19.87
N LEU A 28 0.99 9.81 19.91
CA LEU A 28 1.22 10.57 21.12
C LEU A 28 -0.08 11.20 21.65
N PHE A 29 -0.90 11.78 20.77
CA PHE A 29 -2.19 12.36 21.18
C PHE A 29 -3.15 11.30 21.71
N GLU A 30 -3.11 10.06 21.19
CA GLU A 30 -3.89 8.96 21.74
C GLU A 30 -3.54 8.68 23.21
N ALA A 31 -2.28 8.84 23.59
CA ALA A 31 -1.82 8.62 24.96
C ALA A 31 -2.23 9.76 25.91
N PHE A 32 -2.23 11.02 25.44
CA PHE A 32 -2.38 12.18 26.32
C PHE A 32 -3.76 12.86 26.28
N VAL A 33 -4.51 12.74 25.18
CA VAL A 33 -5.83 13.38 25.03
C VAL A 33 -6.91 12.54 25.72
N PRO A 34 -7.80 13.17 26.51
CA PRO A 34 -8.95 12.47 27.08
C PRO A 34 -9.85 11.85 26.00
N ARG A 35 -10.44 10.67 26.29
CA ARG A 35 -11.20 9.86 25.32
C ARG A 35 -12.27 10.67 24.54
N GLY A 36 -13.02 11.54 25.21
CA GLY A 36 -14.07 12.34 24.56
C GLY A 36 -13.58 13.39 23.55
N GLY A 37 -12.28 13.76 23.59
CA GLY A 37 -11.67 14.72 22.66
C GLY A 37 -10.84 14.08 21.56
N ARG A 38 -10.60 12.76 21.61
CA ARG A 38 -9.66 12.08 20.69
C ARG A 38 -10.10 12.12 19.24
N LEU A 39 -11.38 11.82 18.97
CA LEU A 39 -11.88 11.76 17.60
C LEU A 39 -11.70 13.09 16.83
N PRO A 40 -12.17 14.26 17.34
CA PRO A 40 -11.97 15.52 16.61
C PRO A 40 -10.48 15.90 16.49
N VAL A 41 -9.66 15.58 17.49
CA VAL A 41 -8.20 15.84 17.44
C VAL A 41 -7.52 14.98 16.39
N GLN A 42 -7.80 13.68 16.36
CA GLN A 42 -7.20 12.74 15.41
C GLN A 42 -7.66 13.03 13.97
N ALA A 43 -8.96 13.22 13.76
CA ALA A 43 -9.49 13.57 12.45
C ALA A 43 -8.94 14.92 11.97
N GLY A 44 -8.94 15.95 12.84
CA GLY A 44 -8.40 17.26 12.53
C GLY A 44 -6.91 17.23 12.19
N LEU A 45 -6.08 16.52 12.98
CA LEU A 45 -4.67 16.30 12.70
C LEU A 45 -4.45 15.63 11.34
N SER A 46 -5.23 14.58 11.05
CA SER A 46 -5.12 13.84 9.80
C SER A 46 -5.46 14.71 8.59
N VAL A 47 -6.55 15.46 8.65
CA VAL A 47 -6.93 16.40 7.57
C VAL A 47 -5.87 17.47 7.37
N LEU A 48 -5.40 18.10 8.45
CA LEU A 48 -4.36 19.14 8.38
C LEU A 48 -3.05 18.60 7.80
N ALA A 49 -2.64 17.40 8.18
CA ALA A 49 -1.45 16.75 7.64
C ALA A 49 -1.59 16.47 6.13
N ILE A 50 -2.74 15.95 5.70
CA ILE A 50 -2.98 15.65 4.27
C ILE A 50 -3.02 16.94 3.46
N LEU A 51 -3.68 17.99 3.94
CA LEU A 51 -3.71 19.29 3.27
C LEU A 51 -2.32 19.95 3.26
N GLY A 52 -1.57 19.91 4.36
CA GLY A 52 -0.20 20.40 4.44
C GLY A 52 0.75 19.65 3.48
N SER A 53 0.65 18.33 3.44
CA SER A 53 1.36 17.49 2.46
C SER A 53 0.93 17.84 1.03
N GLY A 54 -0.36 18.12 0.80
CA GLY A 54 -0.89 18.54 -0.49
C GLY A 54 -0.31 19.86 -0.99
N VAL A 55 -0.12 20.83 -0.10
CA VAL A 55 0.55 22.10 -0.45
C VAL A 55 1.99 21.84 -0.91
N VAL A 56 2.74 21.04 -0.14
CA VAL A 56 4.13 20.70 -0.51
C VAL A 56 4.17 19.90 -1.81
N PHE A 57 3.23 18.97 -2.00
CA PHE A 57 3.07 18.22 -3.25
C PHE A 57 2.91 19.16 -4.47
N VAL A 58 2.03 20.17 -4.39
CA VAL A 58 1.83 21.13 -5.50
C VAL A 58 3.11 21.88 -5.82
N LEU A 59 3.86 22.32 -4.80
CA LEU A 59 5.15 22.98 -4.98
C LEU A 59 6.18 22.04 -5.64
N ARG A 60 6.21 20.77 -5.24
CA ARG A 60 7.10 19.75 -5.84
C ARG A 60 6.68 19.42 -7.26
N TRP A 61 5.40 19.28 -7.52
CA TRP A 61 4.87 19.03 -8.86
C TRP A 61 5.35 20.07 -9.87
N ALA A 62 5.28 21.35 -9.51
CA ALA A 62 5.75 22.44 -10.35
C ALA A 62 7.28 22.40 -10.62
N GLN A 63 8.07 21.80 -9.72
CA GLN A 63 9.53 21.69 -9.87
C GLN A 63 9.96 20.43 -10.64
N VAL A 64 9.20 19.36 -10.55
CA VAL A 64 9.54 18.04 -11.13
C VAL A 64 9.04 17.92 -12.57
N LEU A 65 7.97 18.65 -12.93
CA LEU A 65 7.53 18.72 -14.33
C LEU A 65 8.63 19.32 -15.20
N PRO A 66 8.95 18.73 -16.36
CA PRO A 66 9.91 19.31 -17.30
C PRO A 66 9.44 20.70 -17.70
N GLN A 67 10.30 21.72 -17.53
CA GLN A 67 10.01 23.10 -17.97
C GLN A 67 9.96 23.21 -19.50
N ASP A 68 10.48 22.22 -20.22
CA ASP A 68 10.41 22.15 -21.67
C ASP A 68 10.11 20.71 -22.13
N PRO A 69 8.92 20.46 -22.71
CA PRO A 69 8.58 19.16 -23.29
C PRO A 69 9.50 18.71 -24.43
N ARG A 70 10.30 19.63 -25.00
CA ARG A 70 11.20 19.37 -26.14
C ARG A 70 12.58 18.88 -25.72
N THR A 71 13.01 19.13 -24.49
CA THR A 71 14.34 18.72 -24.02
C THR A 71 14.37 17.36 -23.34
N GLY A 72 13.21 16.74 -23.03
CA GLY A 72 13.04 15.31 -22.74
C GLY A 72 14.01 14.60 -21.78
N GLN A 73 14.91 15.31 -21.14
CA GLN A 73 15.90 14.72 -20.24
C GLN A 73 15.34 14.52 -18.81
N VAL A 74 14.28 13.76 -18.71
CA VAL A 74 13.99 13.09 -17.44
C VAL A 74 14.80 11.79 -17.46
N SER A 75 15.81 11.70 -16.60
CA SER A 75 16.49 10.42 -16.40
C SER A 75 15.43 9.35 -16.08
N PRO A 76 15.41 8.21 -16.78
CA PRO A 76 14.42 7.15 -16.52
C PRO A 76 14.40 6.69 -15.05
N SER A 77 15.50 6.87 -14.32
CA SER A 77 15.66 6.51 -12.92
C SER A 77 15.20 7.59 -11.93
N GLY A 78 14.82 8.79 -12.40
CA GLY A 78 14.45 9.91 -11.55
C GLY A 78 15.61 10.49 -10.71
N ARG A 79 15.29 11.51 -9.89
CA ARG A 79 16.23 12.08 -8.91
C ARG A 79 16.24 11.22 -7.66
N VAL A 80 17.41 10.75 -7.24
CA VAL A 80 17.57 9.99 -5.98
C VAL A 80 17.41 10.95 -4.81
N LEU A 81 16.42 10.68 -3.95
CA LEU A 81 16.17 11.46 -2.73
C LEU A 81 16.89 10.89 -1.51
N ALA A 82 16.93 9.57 -1.43
CA ALA A 82 17.63 8.80 -0.40
C ALA A 82 17.95 7.41 -0.96
N ALA A 83 18.72 6.61 -0.24
CA ALA A 83 19.04 5.25 -0.66
C ALA A 83 17.74 4.43 -0.90
N GLY A 84 17.51 4.06 -2.16
CA GLY A 84 16.34 3.27 -2.56
C GLY A 84 15.03 4.03 -2.75
N ILE A 85 15.04 5.36 -2.74
CA ILE A 85 13.88 6.21 -3.00
C ILE A 85 14.24 7.23 -4.08
N SER A 86 13.43 7.26 -5.15
CA SER A 86 13.63 8.15 -6.29
C SER A 86 12.37 8.96 -6.57
N GLU A 87 12.54 10.22 -6.95
CA GLU A 87 11.49 11.15 -7.34
C GLU A 87 11.53 11.38 -8.86
N ASP A 88 10.40 11.16 -9.49
CA ASP A 88 10.14 11.47 -10.89
C ASP A 88 8.69 11.91 -11.07
N PRO A 89 8.27 12.41 -12.24
CA PRO A 89 6.88 12.84 -12.47
C PRO A 89 5.85 11.78 -12.18
N PHE A 90 6.17 10.49 -12.46
CA PHE A 90 5.29 9.36 -12.18
C PHE A 90 5.07 9.18 -10.65
N ALA A 91 6.15 9.22 -9.87
CA ALA A 91 6.09 9.09 -8.42
C ALA A 91 5.34 10.26 -7.78
N VAL A 92 5.57 11.50 -8.23
CA VAL A 92 4.88 12.68 -7.71
C VAL A 92 3.40 12.64 -8.07
N ALA A 93 3.04 12.25 -9.31
CA ALA A 93 1.64 12.05 -9.68
C ALA A 93 0.94 11.01 -8.80
N ALA A 94 1.62 9.89 -8.52
CA ALA A 94 1.13 8.87 -7.61
C ALA A 94 0.87 9.42 -6.20
N GLN A 95 1.76 10.24 -5.65
CA GLN A 95 1.55 10.89 -4.35
C GLN A 95 0.27 11.74 -4.32
N GLY A 96 0.01 12.51 -5.38
CA GLY A 96 -1.23 13.30 -5.49
C GLY A 96 -2.48 12.43 -5.44
N ILE A 97 -2.49 11.30 -6.14
CA ILE A 97 -3.60 10.33 -6.10
C ILE A 97 -3.78 9.79 -4.68
N MET A 98 -2.69 9.40 -4.01
CA MET A 98 -2.76 8.87 -2.65
C MET A 98 -3.26 9.90 -1.65
N LEU A 99 -2.89 11.18 -1.77
CA LEU A 99 -3.40 12.25 -0.90
C LEU A 99 -4.92 12.45 -1.05
N VAL A 100 -5.45 12.39 -2.27
CA VAL A 100 -6.90 12.45 -2.50
C VAL A 100 -7.61 11.25 -1.86
N ILE A 101 -7.10 10.03 -2.06
CA ILE A 101 -7.65 8.82 -1.45
C ILE A 101 -7.58 8.92 0.08
N GLY A 102 -6.45 9.38 0.62
CA GLY A 102 -6.27 9.57 2.05
C GLY A 102 -7.27 10.57 2.65
N LEU A 103 -7.50 11.69 1.99
CA LEU A 103 -8.48 12.69 2.44
C LEU A 103 -9.90 12.10 2.49
N LEU A 104 -10.32 11.42 1.43
CA LEU A 104 -11.62 10.76 1.39
C LEU A 104 -11.73 9.69 2.48
N ALA A 105 -10.67 8.92 2.71
CA ALA A 105 -10.63 7.91 3.77
C ALA A 105 -10.81 8.51 5.17
N VAL A 106 -10.11 9.61 5.49
CA VAL A 106 -10.27 10.31 6.78
C VAL A 106 -11.71 10.77 6.97
N LEU A 107 -12.31 11.38 5.94
CA LEU A 107 -13.69 11.89 6.05
C LEU A 107 -14.69 10.75 6.32
N VAL A 108 -14.53 9.62 5.64
CA VAL A 108 -15.40 8.44 5.86
C VAL A 108 -15.14 7.75 7.19
N MET A 109 -13.88 7.71 7.66
CA MET A 109 -13.52 7.16 8.97
C MET A 109 -14.03 8.01 10.13
N ALA A 110 -14.11 9.32 9.93
CA ALA A 110 -14.61 10.28 10.95
C ALA A 110 -16.14 10.36 11.02
N ASP A 111 -16.86 9.70 10.09
CA ASP A 111 -18.33 9.77 10.04
C ASP A 111 -18.96 8.94 11.17
N LEU A 112 -19.73 9.61 12.01
CA LEU A 112 -20.55 9.04 13.09
C LEU A 112 -22.06 9.13 12.79
N THR A 113 -22.45 9.69 11.63
CA THR A 113 -23.84 10.11 11.41
C THR A 113 -24.79 8.98 11.11
N THR A 114 -24.33 7.92 10.48
CA THR A 114 -25.21 6.87 9.92
C THR A 114 -25.84 5.96 10.97
N ALA A 115 -25.18 5.78 12.12
CA ALA A 115 -25.70 4.94 13.22
C ALA A 115 -25.46 5.56 14.61
N GLY A 116 -24.87 6.75 14.69
CA GLY A 116 -24.45 7.38 15.97
C GLY A 116 -23.22 6.73 16.61
N ASP A 117 -22.84 5.54 16.14
CA ASP A 117 -21.89 4.67 16.80
C ASP A 117 -20.52 4.57 16.10
N GLY A 118 -20.42 4.98 14.82
CA GLY A 118 -19.22 4.83 13.99
C GLY A 118 -18.97 3.38 13.54
N ALA A 119 -17.93 3.20 12.70
CA ALA A 119 -17.59 1.92 12.08
C ALA A 119 -16.65 1.04 12.94
N PHE A 120 -15.98 1.65 13.93
CA PHE A 120 -14.89 1.04 14.67
C PHE A 120 -15.33 0.57 16.06
N ALA A 121 -14.77 -0.53 16.53
CA ALA A 121 -14.98 -1.05 17.86
C ALA A 121 -14.67 0.01 18.92
N ALA A 122 -15.33 -0.08 20.07
CA ALA A 122 -15.09 0.82 21.19
C ALA A 122 -13.64 0.67 21.71
N GLN A 123 -13.20 -0.57 21.84
CA GLN A 123 -11.85 -0.94 22.24
C GLN A 123 -11.46 -2.24 21.53
N ALA A 124 -10.32 -2.25 20.89
CA ALA A 124 -9.87 -3.41 20.09
C ALA A 124 -9.61 -4.66 20.96
N ALA A 125 -9.23 -4.46 22.23
CA ALA A 125 -8.93 -5.54 23.17
C ALA A 125 -10.17 -6.21 23.78
N ASP A 126 -11.36 -5.60 23.69
CA ASP A 126 -12.58 -6.18 24.26
C ASP A 126 -12.92 -7.51 23.57
N ARG A 127 -13.28 -8.50 24.38
CA ARG A 127 -13.73 -9.80 23.84
C ARG A 127 -15.12 -9.66 23.24
N PRO A 128 -15.34 -10.17 22.02
CA PRO A 128 -16.66 -10.14 21.39
C PRO A 128 -17.73 -10.81 22.28
N GLY A 129 -18.80 -10.08 22.57
CA GLY A 129 -19.91 -10.56 23.41
C GLY A 129 -19.66 -10.51 24.91
N SER A 130 -18.59 -9.87 25.39
CA SER A 130 -18.29 -9.72 26.82
C SER A 130 -19.03 -8.55 27.45
N ALA A 131 -19.05 -8.51 28.81
CA ALA A 131 -19.59 -7.41 29.57
C ALA A 131 -18.79 -6.12 29.35
N GLU A 132 -17.47 -6.24 29.19
CA GLU A 132 -16.58 -5.12 28.88
C GLU A 132 -16.92 -4.45 27.54
N GLU A 133 -17.20 -5.25 26.49
CA GLU A 133 -17.64 -4.72 25.21
C GLU A 133 -18.97 -3.96 25.36
N THR A 134 -19.92 -4.53 26.08
CA THR A 134 -21.23 -3.92 26.32
C THR A 134 -21.08 -2.59 27.06
N GLU A 135 -20.24 -2.52 28.09
CA GLU A 135 -19.94 -1.30 28.82
C GLU A 135 -19.27 -0.24 27.93
N SER A 136 -18.27 -0.63 27.16
CA SER A 136 -17.57 0.23 26.22
C SER A 136 -18.52 0.82 25.15
N LEU A 137 -19.48 0.02 24.69
CA LEU A 137 -20.52 0.43 23.74
C LEU A 137 -21.50 1.42 24.40
N HIS A 138 -21.92 1.18 25.64
CA HIS A 138 -22.78 2.11 26.39
C HIS A 138 -22.13 3.49 26.60
N HIS A 139 -20.82 3.53 26.79
CA HIS A 139 -20.07 4.79 26.89
C HIS A 139 -19.86 5.51 25.55
N GLY A 140 -20.27 4.93 24.41
CA GLY A 140 -20.12 5.51 23.11
C GLY A 140 -18.67 5.65 22.66
N TRP A 141 -17.76 4.83 23.23
CA TRP A 141 -16.35 4.86 22.84
C TRP A 141 -16.14 4.33 21.40
N THR A 142 -15.12 4.85 20.74
CA THR A 142 -14.69 4.41 19.43
C THR A 142 -13.16 4.39 19.38
N ALA A 143 -12.59 3.40 18.71
CA ALA A 143 -11.15 3.31 18.51
C ALA A 143 -10.68 4.43 17.58
N THR A 144 -9.90 5.35 18.09
CA THR A 144 -9.32 6.48 17.36
C THR A 144 -7.89 6.22 16.90
N GLU A 145 -7.27 5.14 17.36
CA GLU A 145 -5.97 4.66 16.90
C GLU A 145 -5.94 4.31 15.40
N VAL A 146 -7.11 4.15 14.80
CA VAL A 146 -7.24 3.90 13.34
C VAL A 146 -6.73 5.07 12.49
N PHE A 147 -6.77 6.32 12.99
CA PHE A 147 -6.27 7.48 12.25
C PHE A 147 -4.74 7.49 12.08
N PRO A 148 -3.92 7.37 13.16
CA PRO A 148 -2.48 7.25 13.00
C PRO A 148 -2.08 6.00 12.19
N LEU A 149 -2.76 4.87 12.36
CA LEU A 149 -2.52 3.66 11.55
C LEU A 149 -2.79 3.92 10.06
N MET A 150 -3.88 4.61 9.74
CA MET A 150 -4.20 5.01 8.37
C MET A 150 -3.13 5.94 7.80
N LEU A 151 -2.62 6.91 8.57
CA LEU A 151 -1.56 7.82 8.13
C LEU A 151 -0.24 7.07 7.85
N PHE A 152 0.14 6.08 8.67
CA PHE A 152 1.32 5.24 8.39
C PHE A 152 1.13 4.44 7.09
N SER A 153 -0.03 3.84 6.90
CA SER A 153 -0.34 3.12 5.67
C SER A 153 -0.33 4.06 4.45
N LEU A 154 -0.93 5.25 4.57
CA LEU A 154 -0.94 6.28 3.52
C LEU A 154 0.47 6.73 3.14
N ALA A 155 1.34 6.97 4.13
CA ALA A 155 2.74 7.31 3.89
C ALA A 155 3.47 6.19 3.13
N GLY A 156 3.24 4.94 3.50
CA GLY A 156 3.73 3.79 2.75
C GLY A 156 3.21 3.76 1.31
N MET A 157 1.91 4.03 1.10
CA MET A 157 1.32 4.11 -0.25
C MET A 157 1.92 5.23 -1.10
N MET A 158 2.28 6.36 -0.49
CA MET A 158 2.97 7.45 -1.19
C MET A 158 4.42 7.10 -1.55
N LEU A 159 5.10 6.31 -0.71
CA LEU A 159 6.48 5.86 -0.95
C LEU A 159 6.58 4.73 -1.98
N PHE A 160 5.59 3.83 -2.05
CA PHE A 160 5.69 2.60 -2.84
C PHE A 160 6.02 2.84 -4.31
N PRO A 161 5.41 3.84 -5.00
CA PRO A 161 5.77 4.19 -6.37
C PRO A 161 7.14 4.88 -6.51
N MET A 162 7.80 5.28 -5.41
CA MET A 162 9.11 5.94 -5.40
C MET A 162 10.27 4.95 -5.21
N VAL A 163 9.97 3.70 -4.94
CA VAL A 163 10.98 2.70 -4.58
C VAL A 163 11.90 2.40 -5.77
N SER A 164 13.20 2.32 -5.51
CA SER A 164 14.26 2.02 -6.48
C SER A 164 15.23 0.91 -6.03
N ASN A 165 14.91 0.20 -4.91
CA ASN A 165 15.63 -1.00 -4.49
C ASN A 165 14.72 -2.00 -3.78
N PHE A 166 15.15 -3.28 -3.71
CA PHE A 166 14.34 -4.37 -3.17
C PHE A 166 14.15 -4.34 -1.65
N ILE A 167 15.14 -3.84 -0.89
CA ILE A 167 15.01 -3.73 0.57
C ILE A 167 13.98 -2.65 0.91
N THR A 168 14.06 -1.50 0.27
CA THR A 168 13.08 -0.43 0.45
C THR A 168 11.70 -0.87 -0.03
N LEU A 169 11.61 -1.65 -1.12
CA LEU A 169 10.34 -2.23 -1.59
C LEU A 169 9.65 -3.04 -0.49
N PHE A 170 10.39 -3.94 0.15
CA PHE A 170 9.87 -4.76 1.24
C PHE A 170 9.46 -3.92 2.46
N VAL A 171 10.32 -3.02 2.92
CA VAL A 171 10.05 -2.17 4.09
C VAL A 171 8.81 -1.31 3.87
N VAL A 172 8.67 -0.70 2.69
CA VAL A 172 7.51 0.13 2.36
C VAL A 172 6.24 -0.71 2.20
N LEU A 173 6.35 -1.94 1.64
CA LEU A 173 5.23 -2.88 1.57
C LEU A 173 4.72 -3.24 2.97
N GLU A 174 5.59 -3.46 3.94
CA GLU A 174 5.20 -3.74 5.32
C GLU A 174 4.67 -2.47 6.03
N LEU A 175 5.21 -1.30 5.73
CA LEU A 175 4.67 -0.02 6.23
C LEU A 175 3.21 0.21 5.80
N ILE A 176 2.84 -0.22 4.59
CA ILE A 176 1.45 -0.22 4.13
C ILE A 176 0.62 -1.26 4.89
N SER A 177 1.16 -2.46 5.08
CA SER A 177 0.40 -3.68 5.39
C SER A 177 0.15 -3.86 6.88
N LEU A 178 1.15 -3.64 7.74
CA LEU A 178 1.03 -3.85 9.18
C LEU A 178 -0.08 -3.02 9.82
N PRO A 179 -0.22 -1.71 9.52
CA PRO A 179 -1.34 -0.93 10.02
C PRO A 179 -2.70 -1.48 9.52
N LEU A 180 -2.78 -1.92 8.27
CA LEU A 180 -4.02 -2.44 7.69
C LEU A 180 -4.44 -3.78 8.29
N TYR A 181 -3.50 -4.64 8.69
CA TYR A 181 -3.81 -5.88 9.40
C TYR A 181 -4.52 -5.59 10.72
N ILE A 182 -4.02 -4.58 11.46
CA ILE A 182 -4.63 -4.15 12.72
C ILE A 182 -6.00 -3.53 12.46
N MET A 183 -6.10 -2.59 11.52
CA MET A 183 -7.34 -1.90 11.19
C MET A 183 -8.43 -2.86 10.72
N ALA A 184 -8.10 -3.93 10.01
CA ALA A 184 -9.06 -4.95 9.58
C ALA A 184 -9.75 -5.67 10.74
N ALA A 185 -9.12 -5.74 11.94
CA ALA A 185 -9.66 -6.36 13.13
C ALA A 185 -10.58 -5.44 13.97
N THR A 186 -10.76 -4.18 13.59
CA THR A 186 -11.40 -3.16 14.43
C THR A 186 -12.88 -2.91 14.11
N ALA A 187 -13.56 -3.78 13.35
CA ALA A 187 -14.98 -3.58 13.04
C ALA A 187 -15.83 -3.57 14.32
N ARG A 188 -16.75 -2.58 14.43
CA ARG A 188 -17.68 -2.46 15.56
C ARG A 188 -18.66 -3.61 15.63
N HIS A 189 -19.20 -4.00 14.49
CA HIS A 189 -20.12 -5.11 14.33
C HIS A 189 -19.44 -6.32 13.69
N ARG A 190 -19.95 -7.54 13.95
CA ARG A 190 -19.39 -8.78 13.41
C ARG A 190 -17.92 -8.98 13.81
N ARG A 191 -17.59 -8.73 15.06
CA ARG A 191 -16.23 -8.77 15.61
C ARG A 191 -15.45 -10.04 15.25
N LEU A 192 -16.07 -11.24 15.38
CA LEU A 192 -15.41 -12.49 15.05
C LEU A 192 -15.02 -12.58 13.58
N LEU A 193 -15.90 -12.14 12.67
CA LEU A 193 -15.60 -12.11 11.25
C LEU A 193 -14.46 -11.12 10.93
N SER A 194 -14.42 -10.00 11.64
CA SER A 194 -13.35 -9.00 11.51
C SER A 194 -12.00 -9.54 11.98
N GLN A 195 -11.96 -10.24 13.10
CA GLN A 195 -10.73 -10.87 13.61
C GLN A 195 -10.24 -12.00 12.71
N GLU A 196 -11.15 -12.83 12.18
CA GLU A 196 -10.84 -13.84 11.17
C GLU A 196 -10.27 -13.22 9.90
N ALA A 197 -10.89 -12.15 9.40
CA ALA A 197 -10.44 -11.42 8.23
C ALA A 197 -9.01 -10.86 8.43
N ALA A 198 -8.74 -10.26 9.59
CA ALA A 198 -7.43 -9.73 9.93
C ALA A 198 -6.35 -10.82 10.00
N LEU A 199 -6.67 -11.97 10.62
CA LEU A 199 -5.76 -13.12 10.69
C LEU A 199 -5.44 -13.67 9.28
N LYS A 200 -6.46 -13.86 8.45
CA LYS A 200 -6.28 -14.30 7.05
C LYS A 200 -5.41 -13.31 6.27
N TYR A 201 -5.67 -12.00 6.45
CA TYR A 201 -4.90 -10.97 5.75
C TYR A 201 -3.43 -10.98 6.17
N PHE A 202 -3.17 -11.10 7.48
CA PHE A 202 -1.81 -11.17 8.02
C PHE A 202 -1.06 -12.41 7.50
N VAL A 203 -1.64 -13.60 7.65
CA VAL A 203 -0.96 -14.87 7.27
C VAL A 203 -0.70 -14.93 5.78
N LEU A 204 -1.71 -14.61 4.94
CA LEU A 204 -1.54 -14.63 3.49
C LEU A 204 -0.66 -13.49 3.00
N GLY A 205 -0.69 -12.34 3.66
CA GLY A 205 0.19 -11.20 3.37
C GLY A 205 1.66 -11.52 3.67
N ALA A 206 1.94 -12.11 4.83
CA ALA A 206 3.29 -12.54 5.20
C ALA A 206 3.84 -13.59 4.22
N PHE A 207 2.99 -14.51 3.75
CA PHE A 207 3.37 -15.49 2.74
C PHE A 207 3.73 -14.82 1.39
N ALA A 208 2.95 -13.82 0.96
CA ALA A 208 3.25 -13.06 -0.24
C ALA A 208 4.55 -12.25 -0.12
N SER A 209 4.80 -11.65 1.05
CA SER A 209 6.06 -10.94 1.35
C SER A 209 7.26 -11.88 1.30
N ALA A 210 7.10 -13.14 1.69
CA ALA A 210 8.17 -14.15 1.58
C ALA A 210 8.54 -14.45 0.12
N PHE A 211 7.55 -14.54 -0.80
CA PHE A 211 7.83 -14.67 -2.23
C PHE A 211 8.59 -13.47 -2.79
N LEU A 212 8.18 -12.27 -2.42
CA LEU A 212 8.86 -11.05 -2.84
C LEU A 212 10.32 -11.03 -2.36
N LEU A 213 10.57 -11.38 -1.10
CA LEU A 213 11.92 -11.44 -0.53
C LEU A 213 12.76 -12.53 -1.19
N LEU A 214 12.20 -13.71 -1.44
CA LEU A 214 12.91 -14.80 -2.13
C LEU A 214 13.28 -14.38 -3.55
N GLY A 215 12.36 -13.76 -4.29
CA GLY A 215 12.63 -13.21 -5.62
C GLY A 215 13.73 -12.15 -5.59
N SER A 216 13.69 -11.25 -4.61
CA SER A 216 14.71 -10.22 -4.39
C SER A 216 16.07 -10.84 -4.08
N ALA A 217 16.12 -11.95 -3.32
CA ALA A 217 17.35 -12.67 -3.02
C ALA A 217 17.96 -13.33 -4.28
N PHE A 218 17.13 -13.87 -5.17
CA PHE A 218 17.60 -14.41 -6.46
C PHE A 218 18.19 -13.32 -7.34
N LEU A 219 17.52 -12.16 -7.43
CA LEU A 219 18.02 -11.03 -8.20
C LEU A 219 19.29 -10.44 -7.59
N TYR A 220 19.41 -10.41 -6.27
CA TYR A 220 20.65 -10.04 -5.58
C TYR A 220 21.77 -11.04 -5.86
N GLY A 221 21.51 -12.34 -5.79
CA GLY A 221 22.48 -13.38 -6.10
C GLY A 221 23.04 -13.29 -7.52
N LEU A 222 22.20 -12.84 -8.47
CA LEU A 222 22.58 -12.66 -9.86
C LEU A 222 23.42 -11.37 -10.08
N SER A 223 23.09 -10.28 -9.39
CA SER A 223 23.63 -8.94 -9.68
C SER A 223 24.63 -8.43 -8.65
N GLY A 224 24.67 -9.03 -7.45
CA GLY A 224 25.42 -8.52 -6.29
C GLY A 224 24.90 -7.18 -5.74
N SER A 225 23.70 -6.73 -6.16
CA SER A 225 23.12 -5.44 -5.77
C SER A 225 21.62 -5.55 -5.51
N VAL A 226 21.13 -4.70 -4.62
CA VAL A 226 19.68 -4.55 -4.35
C VAL A 226 19.04 -3.42 -5.17
N SER A 227 19.82 -2.61 -5.88
CA SER A 227 19.33 -1.48 -6.70
C SER A 227 18.69 -1.98 -7.99
N TYR A 228 17.52 -1.41 -8.34
CA TYR A 228 16.83 -1.74 -9.60
C TYR A 228 17.70 -1.50 -10.83
N THR A 229 18.43 -0.40 -10.88
CA THR A 229 19.29 -0.07 -12.03
C THR A 229 20.45 -1.03 -12.18
N SER A 230 21.10 -1.44 -11.08
CA SER A 230 22.20 -2.41 -11.10
C SER A 230 21.70 -3.80 -11.50
N VAL A 231 20.56 -4.22 -10.97
CA VAL A 231 19.93 -5.50 -11.32
C VAL A 231 19.52 -5.50 -12.79
N ALA A 232 18.88 -4.45 -13.28
CA ALA A 232 18.51 -4.33 -14.70
C ALA A 232 19.74 -4.40 -15.62
N GLY A 233 20.84 -3.75 -15.25
CA GLY A 233 22.11 -3.83 -15.99
C GLY A 233 22.70 -5.24 -16.00
N ALA A 234 22.65 -5.97 -14.88
CA ALA A 234 23.10 -7.36 -14.80
C ALA A 234 22.24 -8.30 -15.64
N LEU A 235 20.91 -8.11 -15.62
CA LEU A 235 19.97 -8.89 -16.45
C LEU A 235 20.21 -8.64 -17.94
N ALA A 236 20.41 -7.39 -18.36
CA ALA A 236 20.68 -7.03 -19.75
C ALA A 236 22.03 -7.58 -20.25
N ALA A 237 23.00 -7.78 -19.37
CA ALA A 237 24.30 -8.38 -19.70
C ALA A 237 24.30 -9.93 -19.73
N GLY A 238 23.14 -10.59 -19.55
CA GLY A 238 23.03 -12.05 -19.51
C GLY A 238 23.43 -12.67 -18.17
N GLY A 239 23.48 -11.84 -17.10
CA GLY A 239 23.85 -12.26 -15.73
C GLY A 239 25.35 -12.60 -15.57
N VAL A 240 25.84 -12.55 -14.33
CA VAL A 240 27.26 -12.82 -14.00
C VAL A 240 27.66 -14.28 -14.28
N LEU A 241 26.69 -15.20 -14.38
CA LEU A 241 26.94 -16.65 -14.47
C LEU A 241 26.23 -17.31 -15.65
N GLY A 242 25.63 -16.57 -16.60
CA GLY A 242 24.83 -17.17 -17.69
C GLY A 242 23.56 -17.88 -17.15
N MET A 243 23.06 -17.50 -15.98
CA MET A 243 21.91 -18.12 -15.34
C MET A 243 20.63 -17.28 -15.56
N ASP A 244 20.21 -17.13 -16.81
CA ASP A 244 19.00 -16.37 -17.18
C ASP A 244 17.74 -16.85 -16.44
N TRP A 245 17.65 -18.16 -16.17
CA TRP A 245 16.54 -18.75 -15.42
C TRP A 245 16.44 -18.22 -13.98
N LEU A 246 17.57 -17.91 -13.32
CA LEU A 246 17.58 -17.36 -11.97
C LEU A 246 17.02 -15.93 -11.96
N GLY A 247 17.38 -15.14 -12.98
CA GLY A 247 16.83 -13.81 -13.19
C GLY A 247 15.33 -13.84 -13.46
N LEU A 248 14.89 -14.73 -14.37
CA LEU A 248 13.48 -14.92 -14.68
C LEU A 248 12.68 -15.37 -13.44
N ALA A 249 13.19 -16.34 -12.69
CA ALA A 249 12.57 -16.80 -11.44
C ALA A 249 12.48 -15.66 -10.40
N GLY A 250 13.54 -14.85 -10.27
CA GLY A 250 13.56 -13.69 -9.39
C GLY A 250 12.49 -12.66 -9.76
N VAL A 251 12.41 -12.28 -11.03
CA VAL A 251 11.39 -11.34 -11.55
C VAL A 251 9.99 -11.91 -11.36
N ALA A 252 9.77 -13.19 -11.66
CA ALA A 252 8.47 -13.84 -11.48
C ALA A 252 8.03 -13.86 -10.02
N LEU A 253 8.91 -14.19 -9.06
CA LEU A 253 8.59 -14.24 -7.64
C LEU A 253 8.29 -12.84 -7.07
N VAL A 254 9.05 -11.81 -7.43
CA VAL A 254 8.74 -10.42 -7.05
C VAL A 254 7.38 -10.01 -7.63
N THR A 255 7.11 -10.34 -8.90
CA THR A 255 5.82 -10.09 -9.56
C THR A 255 4.67 -10.77 -8.81
N VAL A 256 4.82 -12.02 -8.38
CA VAL A 256 3.81 -12.73 -7.56
C VAL A 256 3.52 -11.97 -6.27
N GLY A 257 4.54 -11.48 -5.55
CA GLY A 257 4.35 -10.68 -4.33
C GLY A 257 3.56 -9.38 -4.59
N LEU A 258 3.82 -8.70 -5.71
CA LEU A 258 3.10 -7.50 -6.11
C LEU A 258 1.68 -7.81 -6.60
N LEU A 259 1.47 -8.90 -7.36
CA LEU A 259 0.16 -9.37 -7.81
C LEU A 259 -0.75 -9.77 -6.64
N PHE A 260 -0.19 -10.29 -5.55
CA PHE A 260 -0.94 -10.52 -4.33
C PHE A 260 -1.54 -9.22 -3.79
N LYS A 261 -0.79 -8.11 -3.79
CA LYS A 261 -1.27 -6.81 -3.32
C LYS A 261 -2.36 -6.21 -4.22
N THR A 262 -2.32 -6.47 -5.53
CA THR A 262 -3.41 -6.06 -6.44
C THR A 262 -4.64 -6.95 -6.32
N ALA A 263 -4.53 -8.08 -5.61
CA ALA A 263 -5.52 -9.15 -5.55
C ALA A 263 -5.84 -9.77 -6.92
N ALA A 264 -4.83 -9.93 -7.78
CA ALA A 264 -4.97 -10.62 -9.06
C ALA A 264 -5.07 -12.14 -8.85
N ALA A 265 -5.90 -12.83 -9.62
CA ALA A 265 -6.00 -14.28 -9.56
C ALA A 265 -4.73 -14.96 -10.15
N PRO A 266 -4.22 -16.01 -9.50
CA PRO A 266 -4.82 -16.80 -8.41
C PRO A 266 -4.58 -16.23 -7.00
N PHE A 267 -3.86 -15.13 -6.83
CA PHE A 267 -3.43 -14.56 -5.54
C PHE A 267 -4.50 -13.70 -4.85
N HIS A 268 -5.76 -13.77 -5.28
CA HIS A 268 -6.88 -12.93 -4.84
C HIS A 268 -7.61 -13.42 -3.58
N ALA A 269 -7.36 -14.67 -3.13
CA ALA A 269 -8.19 -15.37 -2.14
C ALA A 269 -8.40 -14.60 -0.82
N TRP A 270 -7.45 -13.75 -0.44
CA TRP A 270 -7.54 -12.92 0.77
C TRP A 270 -8.57 -11.80 0.67
N SER A 271 -8.74 -11.21 -0.53
CA SER A 271 -9.45 -9.94 -0.72
C SER A 271 -10.95 -10.02 -0.41
N PRO A 272 -11.74 -11.04 -0.85
CA PRO A 272 -13.16 -11.10 -0.55
C PRO A 272 -13.45 -11.27 0.95
N ASP A 273 -12.68 -12.10 1.64
CA ASP A 273 -12.87 -12.36 3.07
C ASP A 273 -12.49 -11.14 3.90
N VAL A 274 -11.36 -10.49 3.56
CA VAL A 274 -10.90 -9.28 4.25
C VAL A 274 -11.86 -8.11 4.03
N TYR A 275 -12.32 -7.90 2.81
CA TYR A 275 -13.25 -6.80 2.50
C TYR A 275 -14.60 -7.00 3.18
N GLN A 276 -15.07 -8.24 3.33
CA GLN A 276 -16.28 -8.56 4.05
C GLN A 276 -16.15 -8.30 5.55
N GLY A 277 -15.04 -8.72 6.16
CA GLY A 277 -14.85 -8.68 7.61
C GLY A 277 -14.37 -7.32 8.14
N ALA A 278 -13.54 -6.59 7.41
CA ALA A 278 -13.00 -5.31 7.83
C ALA A 278 -14.10 -4.22 7.95
N PRO A 279 -13.88 -3.16 8.77
CA PRO A 279 -14.75 -1.98 8.79
C PRO A 279 -14.89 -1.39 7.38
N THR A 280 -16.10 -0.94 7.03
CA THR A 280 -16.37 -0.41 5.67
C THR A 280 -15.44 0.72 5.24
N PRO A 281 -15.11 1.71 6.10
CA PRO A 281 -14.13 2.74 5.76
C PRO A 281 -12.74 2.18 5.43
N VAL A 282 -12.30 1.18 6.19
CA VAL A 282 -11.00 0.49 5.96
C VAL A 282 -11.05 -0.27 4.64
N THR A 283 -12.15 -0.97 4.36
CA THR A 283 -12.34 -1.67 3.08
C THR A 283 -12.25 -0.70 1.90
N GLY A 284 -12.91 0.48 1.99
CA GLY A 284 -12.85 1.52 0.95
C GLY A 284 -11.43 2.04 0.73
N PHE A 285 -10.72 2.34 1.83
CA PHE A 285 -9.32 2.78 1.77
C PHE A 285 -8.40 1.73 1.15
N MET A 286 -8.56 0.46 1.52
CA MET A 286 -7.79 -0.65 0.93
C MET A 286 -8.10 -0.85 -0.54
N ALA A 287 -9.38 -0.81 -0.91
CA ALA A 287 -9.81 -1.07 -2.28
C ALA A 287 -9.31 0.00 -3.27
N ALA A 288 -9.26 1.25 -2.85
CA ALA A 288 -8.73 2.35 -3.66
C ALA A 288 -7.20 2.48 -3.53
N GLY A 289 -6.69 2.69 -2.31
CA GLY A 289 -5.30 3.05 -2.06
C GLY A 289 -4.32 1.91 -2.31
N VAL A 290 -4.54 0.74 -1.68
CA VAL A 290 -3.60 -0.38 -1.80
C VAL A 290 -3.52 -0.88 -3.24
N LYS A 291 -4.66 -1.00 -3.92
CA LYS A 291 -4.64 -1.45 -5.32
C LYS A 291 -3.92 -0.45 -6.23
N ALA A 292 -4.28 0.83 -6.16
CA ALA A 292 -3.65 1.84 -6.99
C ALA A 292 -2.14 1.89 -6.77
N THR A 293 -1.67 1.95 -5.51
CA THR A 293 -0.22 2.00 -5.24
C THR A 293 0.50 0.71 -5.63
N ALA A 294 -0.15 -0.47 -5.49
CA ALA A 294 0.44 -1.74 -5.90
C ALA A 294 0.61 -1.85 -7.42
N PHE A 295 -0.36 -1.36 -8.21
CA PHE A 295 -0.21 -1.26 -9.65
C PHE A 295 0.90 -0.29 -10.05
N LEU A 296 0.97 0.87 -9.41
CA LEU A 296 2.04 1.84 -9.69
C LEU A 296 3.43 1.26 -9.36
N ALA A 297 3.57 0.52 -8.27
CA ALA A 297 4.82 -0.16 -7.94
C ALA A 297 5.13 -1.31 -8.91
N LEU A 298 4.13 -2.07 -9.35
CA LEU A 298 4.28 -3.13 -10.36
C LEU A 298 4.75 -2.56 -11.71
N VAL A 299 4.12 -1.47 -12.17
CA VAL A 299 4.52 -0.78 -13.40
C VAL A 299 5.96 -0.28 -13.30
N ARG A 300 6.34 0.37 -12.18
CA ARG A 300 7.71 0.80 -11.96
C ARG A 300 8.71 -0.36 -11.96
N PHE A 301 8.41 -1.41 -11.23
CA PHE A 301 9.27 -2.60 -11.17
C PHE A 301 9.43 -3.23 -12.56
N TYR A 302 8.33 -3.42 -13.28
CA TYR A 302 8.36 -4.01 -14.62
C TYR A 302 9.13 -3.13 -15.61
N TYR A 303 8.91 -1.81 -15.58
CA TYR A 303 9.59 -0.87 -16.48
C TYR A 303 11.09 -0.78 -16.21
N LEU A 304 11.51 -0.79 -14.94
CA LEU A 304 12.91 -0.62 -14.57
C LEU A 304 13.70 -1.94 -14.55
N VAL A 305 13.08 -3.06 -14.17
CA VAL A 305 13.77 -4.34 -13.93
C VAL A 305 13.26 -5.44 -14.86
N GLY A 306 11.94 -5.60 -14.96
CA GLY A 306 11.30 -6.69 -15.68
C GLY A 306 11.40 -6.59 -17.20
N GLY A 307 11.76 -5.42 -17.75
CA GLY A 307 11.79 -5.19 -19.20
C GLY A 307 12.72 -6.11 -19.97
N SER A 308 13.80 -6.60 -19.36
CA SER A 308 14.72 -7.57 -19.96
C SER A 308 14.05 -8.92 -20.26
N PHE A 309 13.00 -9.28 -19.52
CA PHE A 309 12.20 -10.49 -19.70
C PHE A 309 10.81 -10.21 -20.24
N GLY A 310 10.62 -9.10 -20.96
CA GLY A 310 9.32 -8.69 -21.46
C GLY A 310 8.61 -9.75 -22.28
N TRP A 311 9.35 -10.46 -23.16
CA TRP A 311 8.81 -11.55 -23.97
C TRP A 311 8.41 -12.78 -23.13
N ASP A 312 9.24 -13.17 -22.17
CA ASP A 312 9.01 -14.36 -21.34
C ASP A 312 7.90 -14.14 -20.31
N MET A 313 7.79 -12.92 -19.77
CA MET A 313 6.78 -12.56 -18.78
C MET A 313 5.44 -12.20 -19.38
N ALA A 314 5.37 -11.80 -20.66
CA ALA A 314 4.12 -11.40 -21.30
C ALA A 314 3.04 -12.49 -21.27
N PRO A 315 3.33 -13.78 -21.64
CA PRO A 315 2.32 -14.84 -21.56
C PRO A 315 1.80 -15.08 -20.14
N PHE A 316 2.67 -14.98 -19.14
CA PHE A 316 2.30 -15.10 -17.72
C PHE A 316 1.34 -13.97 -17.30
N LEU A 317 1.67 -12.72 -17.62
CA LEU A 317 0.85 -11.57 -17.29
C LEU A 317 -0.50 -11.62 -18.03
N TRP A 318 -0.52 -12.00 -19.29
CA TRP A 318 -1.77 -12.24 -20.03
C TRP A 318 -2.64 -13.31 -19.39
N ALA A 319 -2.06 -14.45 -19.00
CA ALA A 319 -2.79 -15.52 -18.33
C ALA A 319 -3.38 -15.05 -16.99
N VAL A 320 -2.59 -14.32 -16.19
CA VAL A 320 -3.05 -13.71 -14.92
C VAL A 320 -4.18 -12.70 -15.16
N ALA A 321 -4.07 -11.83 -16.16
CA ALA A 321 -5.10 -10.83 -16.48
C ALA A 321 -6.41 -11.52 -16.88
N ILE A 322 -6.39 -12.46 -17.83
CA ILE A 322 -7.57 -13.20 -18.27
C ILE A 322 -8.20 -13.98 -17.12
N LEU A 323 -7.40 -14.70 -16.34
CA LEU A 323 -7.87 -15.46 -15.18
C LEU A 323 -8.51 -14.52 -14.13
N THR A 324 -7.92 -13.36 -13.90
CA THR A 324 -8.40 -12.38 -12.92
C THR A 324 -9.76 -11.81 -13.36
N MET A 325 -9.92 -11.46 -14.63
CA MET A 325 -11.20 -11.02 -15.19
C MET A 325 -12.27 -12.12 -15.10
N ALA A 326 -11.92 -13.34 -15.49
CA ALA A 326 -12.86 -14.48 -15.47
C ALA A 326 -13.31 -14.80 -14.02
N VAL A 327 -12.38 -14.96 -13.10
CA VAL A 327 -12.69 -15.27 -11.70
C VAL A 327 -13.48 -14.12 -11.06
N GLY A 328 -13.05 -12.87 -11.23
CA GLY A 328 -13.72 -11.71 -10.66
C GLY A 328 -15.16 -11.57 -11.16
N THR A 329 -15.39 -11.77 -12.45
CA THR A 329 -16.74 -11.65 -13.03
C THR A 329 -17.63 -12.83 -12.66
N VAL A 330 -17.18 -14.06 -12.89
CA VAL A 330 -18.02 -15.27 -12.68
C VAL A 330 -18.37 -15.45 -11.20
N VAL A 331 -17.39 -15.32 -10.31
CA VAL A 331 -17.64 -15.48 -8.88
C VAL A 331 -18.38 -14.29 -8.30
N GLY A 332 -18.14 -13.07 -8.82
CA GLY A 332 -18.84 -11.86 -8.38
C GLY A 332 -20.35 -11.92 -8.55
N VAL A 333 -20.84 -12.48 -9.66
CA VAL A 333 -22.29 -12.59 -9.97
C VAL A 333 -23.03 -13.48 -8.97
N VAL A 334 -22.39 -14.49 -8.40
CA VAL A 334 -23.06 -15.45 -7.49
C VAL A 334 -22.96 -15.04 -6.01
N GLN A 335 -22.38 -13.88 -5.70
CA GLN A 335 -22.27 -13.42 -4.32
C GLN A 335 -23.58 -12.82 -3.82
N SER A 336 -23.98 -13.21 -2.61
CA SER A 336 -25.14 -12.64 -1.90
C SER A 336 -24.77 -11.47 -0.97
N ASP A 337 -23.51 -11.41 -0.52
CA ASP A 337 -22.99 -10.31 0.32
C ASP A 337 -22.44 -9.19 -0.56
N VAL A 338 -22.94 -7.96 -0.36
CA VAL A 338 -22.58 -6.78 -1.18
C VAL A 338 -21.08 -6.47 -1.09
N LYS A 339 -20.46 -6.58 0.09
CA LYS A 339 -19.03 -6.31 0.24
C LYS A 339 -18.18 -7.35 -0.51
N ARG A 340 -18.59 -8.61 -0.49
CA ARG A 340 -17.92 -9.67 -1.27
C ARG A 340 -18.11 -9.45 -2.77
N MET A 341 -19.32 -9.09 -3.20
CA MET A 341 -19.60 -8.78 -4.61
C MET A 341 -18.71 -7.62 -5.10
N LEU A 342 -18.59 -6.54 -4.32
CA LEU A 342 -17.72 -5.42 -4.64
C LEU A 342 -16.24 -5.82 -4.62
N ALA A 343 -15.82 -6.73 -3.74
CA ALA A 343 -14.47 -7.27 -3.75
C ALA A 343 -14.15 -8.03 -5.04
N TYR A 344 -15.05 -8.90 -5.52
CA TYR A 344 -14.87 -9.60 -6.79
C TYR A 344 -14.94 -8.63 -7.99
N SER A 345 -15.79 -7.62 -7.95
CA SER A 345 -15.78 -6.53 -8.94
C SER A 345 -14.41 -5.84 -8.98
N ALA A 346 -13.85 -5.52 -7.83
CA ALA A 346 -12.52 -4.91 -7.74
C ALA A 346 -11.39 -5.88 -8.20
N ILE A 347 -11.57 -7.20 -8.06
CA ILE A 347 -10.68 -8.22 -8.63
C ILE A 347 -10.78 -8.21 -10.16
N ALA A 348 -11.99 -8.20 -10.73
CA ALA A 348 -12.17 -8.12 -12.17
C ALA A 348 -11.51 -6.87 -12.77
N HIS A 349 -11.67 -5.70 -12.13
CA HIS A 349 -11.00 -4.47 -12.56
C HIS A 349 -9.46 -4.57 -12.50
N ALA A 350 -8.90 -5.28 -11.52
CA ALA A 350 -7.46 -5.54 -11.50
C ALA A 350 -6.97 -6.32 -12.74
N GLY A 351 -7.83 -7.16 -13.32
CA GLY A 351 -7.51 -7.86 -14.57
C GLY A 351 -7.53 -6.95 -15.80
N TYR A 352 -8.34 -5.88 -15.80
CA TYR A 352 -8.38 -4.91 -16.91
C TYR A 352 -7.14 -4.00 -16.93
N MET A 353 -6.56 -3.68 -15.77
CA MET A 353 -5.35 -2.86 -15.62
C MET A 353 -4.10 -3.63 -16.02
#